data_c88923dc9dee69c0cfa222171e57fdaa
#
_entry.id   c88923dc9dee69c0cfa222171e57fdaa
#
_cell.length_a   1.000
_cell.length_b   1.000
_cell.length_c   1.000
_cell.angle_alpha   90.00
_cell.angle_beta   90.00
_cell.angle_gamma   90.00
#
_symmetry.space_group_name_H-M   'P 1'
#
loop_
_entity.id
_entity.type
_entity.pdbx_description
1 polymer ?
#
loop_
_entity_poly.entity_id
_entity_poly.type
_entity_poly.pdbx_seq_one_letter_code
_entity_poly.pdbx_strand_id
1 'polypeptide(L)'
;MALPDLSPGLKQTIPMNSQTENILFIGHGEWSRKVSDIVVASGSRLKPVVISARDFLSTEKLALPKGLLLEDFNIIWITTFPEMQLKILEKLQDLNSKIILEKPIAITLEDIEQLQSIIPRVKSSVYLSQPWTFSKLWESATTQILENLEYLEIDVLRVGELERTRISPSLDWLPHELYLLASLMHSTGLKDEFLKLLSSRGSSKEISLDYQVGNDMRVNLQAGKSDHRRAYWRISDADRVILEIDFDTKKVVKTDGPEKITEEFDSDNPIMNMLENYRKYNSAVNWDLIFRLYSEAILATGGDR
;
A
#
# COMPACT_ATOMS: atom_id res chain seq x y z
N MET A 1 -24.50 2.58 24.49
CA MET A 1 -23.07 2.67 24.88
C MET A 1 -22.46 3.67 23.90
N ALA A 2 -21.93 4.81 24.33
CA ALA A 2 -21.38 5.80 23.40
C ALA A 2 -20.05 5.24 22.84
N LEU A 3 -19.90 5.26 21.53
CA LEU A 3 -18.66 4.90 20.85
C LEU A 3 -17.55 5.85 21.34
N PRO A 4 -16.34 5.36 21.63
CA PRO A 4 -15.21 6.22 21.96
C PRO A 4 -14.91 7.15 20.78
N ASP A 5 -14.64 8.41 21.09
CA ASP A 5 -14.21 9.43 20.13
C ASP A 5 -12.93 8.97 19.43
N LEU A 6 -13.08 8.47 18.20
CA LEU A 6 -11.99 8.00 17.34
C LEU A 6 -11.29 9.21 16.66
N SER A 7 -11.04 10.27 17.41
CA SER A 7 -10.10 11.30 16.96
C SER A 7 -8.73 10.66 16.86
N PRO A 8 -8.14 10.54 15.65
CA PRO A 8 -6.79 10.03 15.51
C PRO A 8 -5.85 10.92 16.32
N GLY A 9 -5.04 10.29 17.18
CA GLY A 9 -4.15 10.92 18.13
C GLY A 9 -3.37 12.08 17.53
N LEU A 10 -3.37 13.20 18.26
CA LEU A 10 -2.64 14.45 18.10
C LEU A 10 -1.94 14.64 16.75
N LYS A 11 -2.70 15.21 15.80
CA LYS A 11 -2.17 15.73 14.55
C LYS A 11 -1.28 16.94 14.89
N GLN A 12 0.03 16.72 15.05
CA GLN A 12 0.97 17.82 14.99
C GLN A 12 0.97 18.39 13.56
N THR A 13 0.18 19.41 13.32
CA THR A 13 0.23 20.19 12.08
C THR A 13 1.54 20.97 12.04
N ILE A 14 2.46 20.53 11.19
CA ILE A 14 3.64 21.30 10.85
C ILE A 14 3.17 22.55 10.09
N PRO A 15 3.60 23.78 10.45
CA PRO A 15 3.17 24.98 9.76
C PRO A 15 3.56 24.90 8.28
N MET A 16 2.57 25.03 7.39
CA MET A 16 2.75 25.00 5.93
C MET A 16 3.52 26.24 5.48
N ASN A 17 4.83 26.12 5.31
CA ASN A 17 5.64 27.10 4.64
C ASN A 17 5.27 27.12 3.14
N SER A 18 5.19 28.29 2.51
CA SER A 18 4.75 28.51 1.12
C SER A 18 5.77 28.05 0.05
N GLN A 19 6.85 27.38 0.46
CA GLN A 19 7.93 26.95 -0.43
C GLN A 19 7.54 25.71 -1.26
N THR A 20 8.01 25.69 -2.50
CA THR A 20 7.99 24.52 -3.39
C THR A 20 8.77 23.38 -2.72
N GLU A 21 8.16 22.21 -2.66
CA GLU A 21 8.79 21.01 -2.09
C GLU A 21 9.28 20.10 -3.23
N ASN A 22 10.46 19.54 -3.08
CA ASN A 22 11.00 18.60 -4.06
C ASN A 22 10.67 17.16 -3.67
N ILE A 23 10.28 16.35 -4.66
CA ILE A 23 10.13 14.91 -4.52
C ILE A 23 11.11 14.19 -5.45
N LEU A 24 11.91 13.27 -4.89
CA LEU A 24 12.86 12.47 -5.64
C LEU A 24 12.29 11.09 -5.93
N PHE A 25 12.24 10.71 -7.20
CA PHE A 25 11.96 9.33 -7.62
C PHE A 25 13.28 8.63 -7.93
N ILE A 26 13.57 7.55 -7.20
CA ILE A 26 14.73 6.69 -7.46
C ILE A 26 14.24 5.44 -8.18
N GLY A 27 14.40 5.43 -9.49
CA GLY A 27 13.93 4.44 -10.45
C GLY A 27 13.53 5.15 -11.74
N HIS A 28 13.75 4.51 -12.88
CA HIS A 28 13.51 5.11 -14.21
C HIS A 28 12.58 4.23 -15.06
N GLY A 29 11.70 3.46 -14.39
CA GLY A 29 10.72 2.60 -15.02
C GLY A 29 9.47 3.36 -15.49
N GLU A 30 8.56 2.65 -16.12
CA GLU A 30 7.26 3.15 -16.56
C GLU A 30 6.44 3.71 -15.39
N TRP A 31 6.44 3.00 -14.26
CA TRP A 31 5.70 3.42 -13.06
C TRP A 31 6.21 4.75 -12.49
N SER A 32 7.51 4.91 -12.39
CA SER A 32 8.13 6.16 -11.93
C SER A 32 7.72 7.35 -12.81
N ARG A 33 7.77 7.18 -14.13
CA ARG A 33 7.32 8.21 -15.09
C ARG A 33 5.84 8.53 -14.92
N LYS A 34 4.98 7.50 -14.89
CA LYS A 34 3.54 7.67 -14.69
C LYS A 34 3.20 8.45 -13.43
N VAL A 35 3.83 8.11 -12.30
CA VAL A 35 3.57 8.81 -11.03
C VAL A 35 4.12 10.25 -11.07
N SER A 36 5.30 10.47 -11.65
CA SER A 36 5.86 11.80 -11.86
C SER A 36 4.91 12.68 -12.69
N ASP A 37 4.35 12.13 -13.78
CA ASP A 37 3.37 12.84 -14.63
C ASP A 37 2.08 13.18 -13.86
N ILE A 38 1.59 12.28 -13.02
CA ILE A 38 0.43 12.54 -12.14
C ILE A 38 0.73 13.69 -11.18
N VAL A 39 1.92 13.72 -10.57
CA VAL A 39 2.35 14.81 -9.68
C VAL A 39 2.38 16.15 -10.41
N VAL A 40 2.95 16.17 -11.62
CA VAL A 40 2.99 17.39 -12.45
C VAL A 40 1.58 17.84 -12.85
N ALA A 41 0.75 16.92 -13.35
CA ALA A 41 -0.60 17.20 -13.83
C ALA A 41 -1.55 17.67 -12.71
N SER A 42 -1.29 17.29 -11.46
CA SER A 42 -2.11 17.69 -10.31
C SER A 42 -2.01 19.18 -9.97
N GLY A 43 -1.04 19.91 -10.54
CA GLY A 43 -0.75 21.30 -10.17
C GLY A 43 -0.28 21.45 -8.72
N SER A 44 0.16 20.37 -8.08
CA SER A 44 0.68 20.40 -6.71
C SER A 44 1.98 21.21 -6.62
N ARG A 45 2.35 21.59 -5.40
CA ARG A 45 3.63 22.28 -5.14
C ARG A 45 4.85 21.36 -5.21
N LEU A 46 4.63 20.04 -5.36
CA LEU A 46 5.69 19.05 -5.47
C LEU A 46 6.37 19.17 -6.85
N LYS A 47 7.69 19.29 -6.85
CA LYS A 47 8.50 19.24 -8.07
C LYS A 47 9.20 17.88 -8.17
N PRO A 48 8.79 17.04 -9.12
CA PRO A 48 9.40 15.74 -9.28
C PRO A 48 10.79 15.83 -9.94
N VAL A 49 11.73 15.09 -9.38
CA VAL A 49 13.04 14.80 -9.97
C VAL A 49 13.15 13.28 -10.08
N VAL A 50 13.53 12.77 -11.25
CA VAL A 50 13.63 11.32 -11.50
C VAL A 50 15.09 10.99 -11.79
N ILE A 51 15.64 10.01 -11.06
CA ILE A 51 16.99 9.49 -11.30
C ILE A 51 16.96 7.97 -11.42
N SER A 52 17.92 7.39 -12.14
CA SER A 52 18.01 5.93 -12.21
C SER A 52 18.59 5.37 -10.91
N ALA A 53 18.12 4.18 -10.50
CA ALA A 53 18.67 3.47 -9.35
C ALA A 53 20.15 3.12 -9.54
N ARG A 54 20.56 2.82 -10.78
CA ARG A 54 21.95 2.53 -11.11
C ARG A 54 22.84 3.76 -10.84
N ASP A 55 22.44 4.93 -11.33
CA ASP A 55 23.20 6.16 -11.12
C ASP A 55 23.26 6.52 -9.64
N PHE A 56 22.12 6.34 -8.92
CA PHE A 56 22.06 6.54 -7.48
C PHE A 56 23.04 5.65 -6.71
N LEU A 57 23.18 4.39 -7.09
CA LEU A 57 24.04 3.42 -6.39
C LEU A 57 25.50 3.47 -6.82
N SER A 58 25.80 3.85 -8.08
CA SER A 58 27.16 3.79 -8.65
C SER A 58 28.06 4.96 -8.26
N THR A 59 27.51 6.09 -7.78
CA THR A 59 28.27 7.30 -7.53
C THR A 59 28.43 7.59 -6.05
N GLU A 60 29.71 7.88 -5.63
CA GLU A 60 29.99 8.46 -4.31
C GLU A 60 29.41 9.88 -4.21
N LYS A 61 29.34 10.59 -5.35
CA LYS A 61 28.65 11.89 -5.47
C LYS A 61 27.46 11.74 -6.39
N LEU A 62 26.26 11.82 -5.82
CA LEU A 62 25.02 11.76 -6.57
C LEU A 62 24.95 12.81 -7.66
N ALA A 63 24.73 12.37 -8.90
CA ALA A 63 24.47 13.23 -10.05
C ALA A 63 23.03 13.75 -10.00
N LEU A 64 22.71 14.53 -8.98
CA LEU A 64 21.46 15.31 -8.94
C LEU A 64 21.55 16.48 -9.91
N PRO A 65 20.41 17.04 -10.39
CA PRO A 65 20.40 18.29 -11.16
C PRO A 65 21.22 19.35 -10.45
N LYS A 66 21.95 20.18 -11.23
CA LYS A 66 22.88 21.18 -10.69
C LYS A 66 22.25 22.01 -9.56
N GLY A 67 22.89 21.98 -8.40
CA GLY A 67 22.51 22.77 -7.23
C GLY A 67 21.54 22.08 -6.27
N LEU A 68 21.12 20.82 -6.52
CA LEU A 68 20.32 20.05 -5.57
C LEU A 68 21.19 19.08 -4.77
N LEU A 69 20.89 18.98 -3.49
CA LEU A 69 21.43 17.98 -2.55
C LEU A 69 20.32 17.02 -2.16
N LEU A 70 20.66 15.86 -1.61
CA LEU A 70 19.65 14.90 -1.12
C LEU A 70 18.76 15.48 -0.04
N GLU A 71 19.31 16.33 0.78
CA GLU A 71 18.63 17.01 1.89
C GLU A 71 17.57 18.00 1.41
N ASP A 72 17.61 18.39 0.12
CA ASP A 72 16.60 19.29 -0.47
C ASP A 72 15.28 18.56 -0.81
N PHE A 73 15.24 17.23 -0.67
CA PHE A 73 14.05 16.44 -0.95
C PHE A 73 13.31 16.07 0.33
N ASN A 74 12.10 16.56 0.46
CA ASN A 74 11.20 16.23 1.58
C ASN A 74 10.67 14.80 1.50
N ILE A 75 10.49 14.31 0.26
CA ILE A 75 10.01 12.96 -0.04
C ILE A 75 10.96 12.30 -1.03
N ILE A 76 11.33 11.05 -0.74
CA ILE A 76 12.08 10.18 -1.65
C ILE A 76 11.24 8.95 -1.90
N TRP A 77 10.85 8.71 -3.16
CA TRP A 77 10.06 7.55 -3.54
C TRP A 77 10.92 6.56 -4.31
N ILE A 78 11.15 5.39 -3.72
CA ILE A 78 11.97 4.33 -4.31
C ILE A 78 11.08 3.44 -5.16
N THR A 79 11.19 3.55 -6.49
CA THR A 79 10.32 2.90 -7.48
C THR A 79 11.06 1.79 -8.24
N THR A 80 11.73 0.90 -7.50
CA THR A 80 12.57 -0.17 -8.05
C THR A 80 12.09 -1.54 -7.58
N PHE A 81 12.79 -2.61 -8.00
CA PHE A 81 12.61 -3.95 -7.47
C PHE A 81 13.11 -4.07 -6.02
N PRO A 82 12.59 -5.02 -5.22
CA PRO A 82 12.90 -5.18 -3.79
C PRO A 82 14.40 -5.18 -3.48
N GLU A 83 15.18 -5.99 -4.18
CA GLU A 83 16.64 -6.09 -4.03
C GLU A 83 17.38 -4.74 -4.18
N MET A 84 16.85 -3.86 -5.02
CA MET A 84 17.41 -2.53 -5.22
C MET A 84 16.88 -1.54 -4.19
N GLN A 85 15.62 -1.71 -3.73
CA GLN A 85 15.05 -0.90 -2.65
C GLN A 85 15.89 -1.04 -1.38
N LEU A 86 16.28 -2.27 -1.01
CA LEU A 86 17.13 -2.54 0.14
C LEU A 86 18.46 -1.77 0.07
N LYS A 87 19.19 -1.89 -1.03
CA LYS A 87 20.48 -1.18 -1.23
C LYS A 87 20.35 0.34 -1.20
N ILE A 88 19.26 0.86 -1.77
CA ILE A 88 18.98 2.30 -1.76
C ILE A 88 18.65 2.75 -0.33
N LEU A 89 17.84 1.99 0.40
CA LEU A 89 17.43 2.30 1.76
C LEU A 89 18.65 2.32 2.70
N GLU A 90 19.59 1.38 2.57
CA GLU A 90 20.86 1.39 3.29
C GLU A 90 21.67 2.66 3.05
N LYS A 91 21.74 3.11 1.79
CA LYS A 91 22.46 4.34 1.42
C LYS A 91 21.78 5.61 1.96
N LEU A 92 20.47 5.55 2.22
CA LEU A 92 19.67 6.67 2.73
C LEU A 92 19.50 6.67 4.26
N GLN A 93 20.10 5.72 4.99
CA GLN A 93 19.84 5.51 6.42
C GLN A 93 20.07 6.75 7.30
N ASP A 94 21.01 7.62 6.92
CA ASP A 94 21.37 8.83 7.68
C ASP A 94 20.58 10.08 7.26
N LEU A 95 19.77 9.99 6.23
CA LEU A 95 18.99 11.10 5.72
C LEU A 95 17.74 11.32 6.58
N ASN A 96 17.34 12.59 6.71
CA ASN A 96 16.10 12.95 7.41
C ASN A 96 15.04 13.43 6.40
N SER A 97 14.44 12.49 5.68
CA SER A 97 13.39 12.72 4.70
C SER A 97 12.24 11.74 4.92
N LYS A 98 11.18 11.83 4.16
CA LYS A 98 10.13 10.80 4.10
C LYS A 98 10.43 9.85 2.96
N ILE A 99 10.62 8.57 3.24
CA ILE A 99 10.96 7.58 2.22
C ILE A 99 9.73 6.72 1.94
N ILE A 100 9.34 6.59 0.67
CA ILE A 100 8.25 5.72 0.23
C ILE A 100 8.84 4.54 -0.52
N LEU A 101 8.50 3.32 -0.10
CA LEU A 101 8.88 2.06 -0.77
C LEU A 101 7.76 1.61 -1.70
N GLU A 102 8.10 1.27 -2.95
CA GLU A 102 7.16 0.66 -3.89
C GLU A 102 6.91 -0.82 -3.61
N LYS A 103 5.71 -1.23 -3.98
CA LYS A 103 5.34 -2.66 -3.95
C LYS A 103 5.94 -3.44 -5.14
N PRO A 104 6.21 -4.73 -4.96
CA PRO A 104 6.33 -5.41 -3.67
C PRO A 104 7.59 -4.97 -2.94
N ILE A 105 7.53 -4.93 -1.61
CA ILE A 105 8.72 -4.58 -0.80
C ILE A 105 9.67 -5.78 -0.62
N ALA A 106 9.15 -6.98 -0.79
CA ALA A 106 9.87 -8.24 -0.66
C ALA A 106 9.29 -9.29 -1.60
N ILE A 107 10.11 -10.22 -2.06
CA ILE A 107 9.72 -11.41 -2.83
C ILE A 107 10.30 -12.70 -2.25
N THR A 108 11.19 -12.59 -1.27
CA THR A 108 11.79 -13.69 -0.51
C THR A 108 11.70 -13.42 1.00
N LEU A 109 11.83 -14.45 1.82
CA LEU A 109 11.92 -14.29 3.27
C LEU A 109 13.20 -13.53 3.67
N GLU A 110 14.29 -13.72 2.93
CA GLU A 110 15.53 -12.97 3.13
C GLU A 110 15.34 -11.46 2.95
N ASP A 111 14.56 -11.03 1.95
CA ASP A 111 14.19 -9.60 1.78
C ASP A 111 13.48 -9.06 3.02
N ILE A 112 12.57 -9.86 3.62
CA ILE A 112 11.86 -9.47 4.86
C ILE A 112 12.85 -9.31 6.02
N GLU A 113 13.73 -10.28 6.24
CA GLU A 113 14.74 -10.22 7.30
C GLU A 113 15.66 -9.01 7.15
N GLN A 114 16.07 -8.70 5.92
CA GLN A 114 16.88 -7.53 5.62
C GLN A 114 16.11 -6.24 5.92
N LEU A 115 14.85 -6.12 5.51
CA LEU A 115 14.01 -4.95 5.81
C LEU A 115 13.80 -4.77 7.32
N GLN A 116 13.53 -5.85 8.05
CA GLN A 116 13.42 -5.83 9.52
C GLN A 116 14.69 -5.30 10.19
N SER A 117 15.85 -5.63 9.62
CA SER A 117 17.15 -5.15 10.11
C SER A 117 17.41 -3.68 9.75
N ILE A 118 17.00 -3.22 8.55
CA ILE A 118 17.35 -1.91 8.01
C ILE A 118 16.42 -0.82 8.53
N ILE A 119 15.08 -1.04 8.48
CA ILE A 119 14.07 0.00 8.79
C ILE A 119 14.28 0.66 10.16
N PRO A 120 14.58 -0.07 11.26
CA PRO A 120 14.84 0.55 12.55
C PRO A 120 16.08 1.45 12.60
N ARG A 121 17.02 1.29 11.66
CA ARG A 121 18.27 2.07 11.58
C ARG A 121 18.13 3.33 10.73
N VAL A 122 17.09 3.39 9.89
CA VAL A 122 16.85 4.55 9.02
C VAL A 122 16.32 5.71 9.86
N LYS A 123 16.99 6.87 9.82
CA LYS A 123 16.56 8.08 10.52
C LYS A 123 15.28 8.68 9.95
N SER A 124 15.04 8.46 8.67
CA SER A 124 13.85 8.87 7.94
C SER A 124 12.62 8.07 8.36
N SER A 125 11.45 8.68 8.26
CA SER A 125 10.20 7.93 8.31
C SER A 125 10.02 7.14 7.02
N VAL A 126 9.85 5.82 7.13
CA VAL A 126 9.67 4.91 5.98
C VAL A 126 8.19 4.56 5.84
N TYR A 127 7.64 4.74 4.64
CA TYR A 127 6.24 4.52 4.28
C TYR A 127 6.13 3.52 3.13
N LEU A 128 4.93 3.01 2.93
CA LEU A 128 4.60 2.12 1.81
C LEU A 128 3.86 2.88 0.71
N SER A 129 4.12 2.53 -0.54
CA SER A 129 3.29 2.94 -1.66
C SER A 129 1.99 2.16 -1.65
N GLN A 130 0.97 2.73 -1.01
CA GLN A 130 -0.36 2.12 -0.83
C GLN A 130 -1.50 3.10 -1.19
N PRO A 131 -1.57 3.61 -2.43
CA PRO A 131 -2.50 4.70 -2.77
C PRO A 131 -3.96 4.39 -2.44
N TRP A 132 -4.41 3.16 -2.64
CA TRP A 132 -5.81 2.77 -2.43
C TRP A 132 -6.28 2.93 -1.00
N THR A 133 -5.41 2.80 0.02
CA THR A 133 -5.77 3.04 1.43
C THR A 133 -6.08 4.51 1.72
N PHE A 134 -5.70 5.42 0.80
CA PHE A 134 -5.98 6.87 0.87
C PHE A 134 -7.04 7.31 -0.14
N SER A 135 -7.70 6.38 -0.81
CA SER A 135 -8.79 6.71 -1.72
C SER A 135 -10.08 7.01 -0.97
N LYS A 136 -10.89 7.93 -1.50
CA LYS A 136 -12.24 8.18 -0.99
C LYS A 136 -13.14 6.95 -1.13
N LEU A 137 -12.89 6.14 -2.17
CA LEU A 137 -13.54 4.86 -2.37
C LEU A 137 -13.32 3.93 -1.17
N TRP A 138 -12.07 3.79 -0.70
CA TRP A 138 -11.75 2.94 0.46
C TRP A 138 -12.27 3.55 1.77
N GLU A 139 -12.22 4.86 1.92
CA GLU A 139 -12.79 5.59 3.08
C GLU A 139 -14.30 5.33 3.19
N SER A 140 -15.06 5.48 2.10
CA SER A 140 -16.50 5.16 2.05
C SER A 140 -16.76 3.69 2.39
N ALA A 141 -16.03 2.77 1.76
CA ALA A 141 -16.17 1.34 1.99
C ALA A 141 -15.86 0.94 3.44
N THR A 142 -14.76 1.44 4.00
CA THR A 142 -14.35 1.12 5.38
C THR A 142 -15.40 1.61 6.38
N THR A 143 -15.97 2.80 6.19
CA THR A 143 -17.04 3.32 7.04
C THR A 143 -18.22 2.35 7.05
N GLN A 144 -18.65 1.86 5.89
CA GLN A 144 -19.76 0.93 5.78
C GLN A 144 -19.46 -0.46 6.37
N ILE A 145 -18.22 -0.96 6.24
CA ILE A 145 -17.78 -2.20 6.89
C ILE A 145 -17.84 -2.05 8.41
N LEU A 146 -17.36 -0.93 8.96
CA LEU A 146 -17.36 -0.67 10.40
C LEU A 146 -18.74 -0.55 11.01
N GLU A 147 -19.74 -0.06 10.23
CA GLU A 147 -21.13 0.01 10.67
C GLU A 147 -21.82 -1.36 10.78
N ASN A 148 -21.24 -2.42 10.15
CA ASN A 148 -21.86 -3.74 10.01
C ASN A 148 -20.94 -4.88 10.48
N LEU A 149 -20.13 -4.67 11.52
CA LEU A 149 -19.04 -5.59 11.94
C LEU A 149 -19.46 -6.98 12.44
N GLU A 150 -20.77 -7.33 12.46
CA GLU A 150 -21.21 -8.63 12.95
C GLU A 150 -21.27 -9.66 11.80
N TYR A 151 -20.48 -10.76 11.90
CA TYR A 151 -20.50 -11.94 11.03
C TYR A 151 -20.25 -11.68 9.54
N LEU A 152 -19.16 -10.96 9.22
CA LEU A 152 -18.82 -10.64 7.85
C LEU A 152 -17.93 -11.70 7.18
N GLU A 153 -18.31 -12.07 5.96
CA GLU A 153 -17.41 -12.74 5.01
C GLU A 153 -16.95 -11.76 3.94
N ILE A 154 -15.65 -11.64 3.74
CA ILE A 154 -15.03 -10.74 2.76
C ILE A 154 -14.27 -11.57 1.73
N ASP A 155 -14.78 -11.57 0.51
CA ASP A 155 -14.07 -12.14 -0.64
C ASP A 155 -13.33 -11.05 -1.39
N VAL A 156 -12.05 -11.24 -1.56
CA VAL A 156 -11.15 -10.29 -2.22
C VAL A 156 -10.53 -10.95 -3.43
N LEU A 157 -10.63 -10.30 -4.58
CA LEU A 157 -10.00 -10.73 -5.81
C LEU A 157 -9.17 -9.60 -6.41
N ARG A 158 -7.88 -9.90 -6.70
CA ARG A 158 -7.04 -9.03 -7.52
C ARG A 158 -6.23 -9.85 -8.51
N VAL A 159 -6.63 -9.78 -9.74
CA VAL A 159 -5.99 -10.51 -10.84
C VAL A 159 -5.77 -9.62 -12.05
N GLY A 160 -4.82 -9.99 -12.90
CA GLY A 160 -4.53 -9.25 -14.13
C GLY A 160 -3.63 -10.01 -15.09
N GLU A 161 -3.48 -9.44 -16.29
CA GLU A 161 -2.72 -10.02 -17.39
C GLU A 161 -1.21 -9.79 -17.27
N LEU A 162 -0.81 -8.78 -16.48
CA LEU A 162 0.58 -8.34 -16.42
C LEU A 162 1.47 -9.42 -15.80
N GLU A 163 2.48 -9.82 -16.52
CA GLU A 163 3.53 -10.73 -16.07
C GLU A 163 4.88 -10.03 -16.12
N ARG A 164 5.48 -9.80 -14.96
CA ARG A 164 6.83 -9.26 -14.86
C ARG A 164 7.82 -10.41 -14.79
N THR A 165 8.92 -10.31 -15.54
CA THR A 165 9.91 -11.40 -15.65
C THR A 165 10.62 -11.76 -14.34
N ARG A 166 10.55 -10.90 -13.31
CA ARG A 166 11.28 -11.07 -12.04
C ARG A 166 10.38 -11.18 -10.81
N ILE A 167 9.09 -11.00 -10.96
CA ILE A 167 8.14 -11.05 -9.84
C ILE A 167 7.02 -11.98 -10.26
N SER A 168 6.69 -12.94 -9.41
CA SER A 168 5.54 -13.81 -9.67
C SER A 168 4.25 -12.99 -9.71
N PRO A 169 3.29 -13.32 -10.60
CA PRO A 169 2.01 -12.63 -10.66
C PRO A 169 1.28 -12.56 -9.31
N SER A 170 1.35 -13.63 -8.52
CA SER A 170 0.77 -13.65 -7.18
C SER A 170 1.35 -12.56 -6.28
N LEU A 171 2.69 -12.42 -6.22
CA LEU A 171 3.36 -11.41 -5.40
C LEU A 171 3.36 -10.00 -6.02
N ASP A 172 3.05 -9.85 -7.31
CA ASP A 172 2.89 -8.51 -7.91
C ASP A 172 1.51 -7.91 -7.64
N TRP A 173 0.45 -8.73 -7.60
CA TRP A 173 -0.91 -8.26 -7.41
C TRP A 173 -1.36 -8.22 -5.94
N LEU A 174 -0.97 -9.21 -5.13
CA LEU A 174 -1.40 -9.37 -3.74
C LEU A 174 -1.07 -8.18 -2.81
N PRO A 175 0.09 -7.48 -2.92
CA PRO A 175 0.46 -6.44 -1.96
C PRO A 175 -0.58 -5.35 -1.73
N HIS A 176 -1.35 -4.99 -2.75
CA HIS A 176 -2.40 -4.00 -2.61
C HIS A 176 -3.46 -4.45 -1.60
N GLU A 177 -3.82 -5.74 -1.66
CA GLU A 177 -4.85 -6.33 -0.80
C GLU A 177 -4.33 -6.52 0.64
N LEU A 178 -3.06 -6.88 0.80
CA LEU A 178 -2.44 -6.96 2.12
C LEU A 178 -2.44 -5.58 2.82
N TYR A 179 -2.19 -4.51 2.07
CA TYR A 179 -2.23 -3.15 2.62
C TYR A 179 -3.64 -2.70 2.96
N LEU A 180 -4.63 -3.05 2.14
CA LEU A 180 -6.04 -2.77 2.45
C LEU A 180 -6.50 -3.55 3.68
N LEU A 181 -6.11 -4.83 3.82
CA LEU A 181 -6.38 -5.62 5.01
C LEU A 181 -5.74 -5.01 6.25
N ALA A 182 -4.46 -4.62 6.18
CA ALA A 182 -3.78 -3.95 7.29
C ALA A 182 -4.45 -2.61 7.65
N SER A 183 -4.92 -1.86 6.65
CA SER A 183 -5.68 -0.62 6.84
C SER A 183 -7.03 -0.88 7.52
N LEU A 184 -7.75 -1.93 7.13
CA LEU A 184 -8.99 -2.34 7.76
C LEU A 184 -8.77 -2.72 9.22
N MET A 185 -7.75 -3.54 9.51
CA MET A 185 -7.36 -3.89 10.89
C MET A 185 -7.11 -2.65 11.75
N HIS A 186 -6.36 -1.69 11.21
CA HIS A 186 -6.11 -0.43 11.89
C HIS A 186 -7.42 0.33 12.18
N SER A 187 -8.33 0.39 11.21
CA SER A 187 -9.60 1.12 11.33
C SER A 187 -10.58 0.46 12.31
N THR A 188 -10.55 -0.87 12.44
CA THR A 188 -11.37 -1.59 13.42
C THR A 188 -10.85 -1.43 14.85
N GLY A 189 -9.61 -0.96 15.04
CA GLY A 189 -8.94 -0.92 16.34
C GLY A 189 -8.57 -2.30 16.88
N LEU A 190 -8.72 -3.36 16.09
CA LEU A 190 -8.31 -4.71 16.46
C LEU A 190 -6.79 -4.81 16.48
N LYS A 191 -6.26 -5.51 17.48
CA LYS A 191 -4.83 -5.80 17.55
C LYS A 191 -4.46 -6.89 16.54
N ASP A 192 -3.21 -6.88 16.09
CA ASP A 192 -2.68 -7.83 15.10
C ASP A 192 -2.83 -9.31 15.53
N GLU A 193 -2.85 -9.59 16.81
CA GLU A 193 -3.07 -10.94 17.37
C GLU A 193 -4.45 -11.53 17.04
N PHE A 194 -5.43 -10.68 16.69
CA PHE A 194 -6.75 -11.11 16.24
C PHE A 194 -6.83 -11.47 14.76
N LEU A 195 -5.77 -11.22 13.98
CA LEU A 195 -5.66 -11.69 12.62
C LEU A 195 -4.96 -13.06 12.60
N LYS A 196 -5.66 -14.10 12.16
CA LYS A 196 -5.12 -15.46 12.11
C LYS A 196 -5.23 -16.02 10.70
N LEU A 197 -4.12 -16.45 10.13
CA LEU A 197 -4.13 -17.23 8.90
C LEU A 197 -4.71 -18.62 9.18
N LEU A 198 -5.84 -18.95 8.56
CA LEU A 198 -6.51 -20.24 8.69
C LEU A 198 -5.99 -21.25 7.67
N SER A 199 -5.82 -20.80 6.44
CA SER A 199 -5.29 -21.60 5.36
C SER A 199 -4.58 -20.76 4.31
N SER A 200 -3.61 -21.35 3.64
CA SER A 200 -2.93 -20.75 2.52
C SER A 200 -2.66 -21.79 1.44
N ARG A 201 -2.80 -21.38 0.19
CA ARG A 201 -2.43 -22.19 -0.97
C ARG A 201 -1.97 -21.24 -2.08
N GLY A 202 -0.99 -21.66 -2.84
CA GLY A 202 -0.55 -20.81 -3.93
C GLY A 202 0.53 -21.43 -4.80
N SER A 203 0.88 -20.70 -5.81
CA SER A 203 1.94 -20.96 -6.77
C SER A 203 2.52 -19.61 -7.22
N SER A 204 3.50 -19.65 -8.12
CA SER A 204 3.98 -18.42 -8.74
C SER A 204 2.91 -17.67 -9.56
N LYS A 205 1.82 -18.34 -9.96
CA LYS A 205 0.76 -17.75 -10.79
C LYS A 205 -0.42 -17.20 -10.00
N GLU A 206 -0.78 -17.89 -8.94
CA GLU A 206 -1.97 -17.56 -8.12
C GLU A 206 -1.72 -17.85 -6.65
N ILE A 207 -2.42 -17.13 -5.79
CA ILE A 207 -2.37 -17.30 -4.34
C ILE A 207 -3.76 -17.09 -3.75
N SER A 208 -4.07 -17.89 -2.72
CA SER A 208 -5.25 -17.70 -1.88
C SER A 208 -4.81 -17.77 -0.42
N LEU A 209 -5.20 -16.76 0.36
CA LEU A 209 -4.97 -16.65 1.80
C LEU A 209 -6.32 -16.45 2.49
N ASP A 210 -6.60 -17.26 3.49
CA ASP A 210 -7.85 -17.26 4.23
C ASP A 210 -7.57 -16.85 5.67
N TYR A 211 -8.11 -15.71 6.10
CA TYR A 211 -7.89 -15.14 7.41
C TYR A 211 -9.15 -15.12 8.25
N GLN A 212 -8.99 -15.36 9.55
CA GLN A 212 -9.94 -14.96 10.58
C GLN A 212 -9.50 -13.65 11.19
N VAL A 213 -10.41 -12.69 11.27
CA VAL A 213 -10.20 -11.38 11.91
C VAL A 213 -11.15 -11.27 13.10
N GLY A 214 -10.60 -11.30 14.30
CA GLY A 214 -11.43 -11.40 15.49
C GLY A 214 -12.22 -12.71 15.53
N ASN A 215 -13.45 -12.64 16.05
CA ASN A 215 -14.36 -13.80 16.09
C ASN A 215 -15.36 -13.81 14.94
N ASP A 216 -15.61 -12.65 14.32
CA ASP A 216 -16.82 -12.40 13.55
C ASP A 216 -16.55 -12.04 12.08
N MET A 217 -15.28 -11.95 11.67
CA MET A 217 -14.94 -11.60 10.29
C MET A 217 -14.01 -12.64 9.66
N ARG A 218 -14.34 -13.11 8.47
CA ARG A 218 -13.49 -13.95 7.65
C ARG A 218 -13.11 -13.25 6.36
N VAL A 219 -11.83 -13.31 5.97
CA VAL A 219 -11.32 -12.63 4.77
C VAL A 219 -10.59 -13.64 3.90
N ASN A 220 -11.10 -13.86 2.70
CA ASN A 220 -10.47 -14.70 1.69
C ASN A 220 -9.81 -13.81 0.61
N LEU A 221 -8.49 -13.76 0.59
CA LEU A 221 -7.70 -13.01 -0.38
C LEU A 221 -7.27 -13.92 -1.52
N GLN A 222 -7.59 -13.53 -2.75
CA GLN A 222 -7.14 -14.22 -3.96
C GLN A 222 -6.43 -13.23 -4.88
N ALA A 223 -5.23 -13.57 -5.33
CA ALA A 223 -4.47 -12.75 -6.28
C ALA A 223 -3.72 -13.61 -7.29
N GLY A 224 -3.44 -13.06 -8.48
CA GLY A 224 -2.66 -13.78 -9.47
C GLY A 224 -2.87 -13.35 -10.91
N LYS A 225 -2.49 -14.27 -11.83
CA LYS A 225 -2.62 -14.08 -13.27
C LYS A 225 -4.01 -14.45 -13.77
N SER A 226 -4.58 -13.63 -14.64
CA SER A 226 -5.83 -13.87 -15.34
C SER A 226 -5.79 -13.21 -16.71
N ASP A 227 -6.61 -13.70 -17.64
CA ASP A 227 -6.79 -13.08 -18.97
C ASP A 227 -7.53 -11.73 -18.92
N HIS A 228 -8.10 -11.39 -17.76
CA HIS A 228 -8.80 -10.13 -17.53
C HIS A 228 -8.40 -9.54 -16.19
N ARG A 229 -8.19 -8.23 -16.19
CA ARG A 229 -7.99 -7.49 -14.95
C ARG A 229 -9.29 -7.42 -14.16
N ARG A 230 -9.21 -7.75 -12.85
CA ARG A 230 -10.28 -7.58 -11.87
C ARG A 230 -9.70 -7.24 -10.51
N ALA A 231 -10.32 -6.27 -9.83
CA ALA A 231 -9.92 -5.87 -8.50
C ALA A 231 -11.15 -5.46 -7.70
N TYR A 232 -11.65 -6.36 -6.85
CA TYR A 232 -12.83 -6.09 -6.03
C TYR A 232 -12.71 -6.67 -4.62
N TRP A 233 -13.47 -6.08 -3.71
CA TRP A 233 -13.84 -6.62 -2.41
C TRP A 233 -15.34 -6.80 -2.38
N ARG A 234 -15.79 -7.99 -1.98
CA ARG A 234 -17.21 -8.30 -1.80
C ARG A 234 -17.43 -8.70 -0.36
N ILE A 235 -18.32 -7.97 0.32
CA ILE A 235 -18.64 -8.17 1.72
C ILE A 235 -20.05 -8.74 1.81
N SER A 236 -20.18 -9.87 2.52
CA SER A 236 -21.44 -10.56 2.72
C SER A 236 -21.75 -10.67 4.20
N ASP A 237 -23.03 -10.59 4.53
CA ASP A 237 -23.64 -10.94 5.80
C ASP A 237 -24.39 -12.25 5.59
N ALA A 238 -23.93 -13.35 6.21
CA ALA A 238 -24.34 -14.70 5.88
C ALA A 238 -24.24 -14.97 4.37
N ASP A 239 -25.37 -15.19 3.69
CA ASP A 239 -25.43 -15.51 2.26
C ASP A 239 -25.72 -14.30 1.35
N ARG A 240 -25.86 -13.09 1.94
CA ARG A 240 -26.26 -11.89 1.19
C ARG A 240 -25.10 -10.92 1.04
N VAL A 241 -24.75 -10.57 -0.20
CA VAL A 241 -23.81 -9.47 -0.49
C VAL A 241 -24.43 -8.15 -0.04
N ILE A 242 -23.78 -7.47 0.89
CA ILE A 242 -24.20 -6.17 1.44
C ILE A 242 -23.39 -5.00 0.87
N LEU A 243 -22.13 -5.27 0.46
CA LEU A 243 -21.24 -4.27 -0.09
C LEU A 243 -20.34 -4.88 -1.16
N GLU A 244 -20.17 -4.19 -2.27
CA GLU A 244 -19.18 -4.53 -3.30
C GLU A 244 -18.35 -3.29 -3.62
N ILE A 245 -17.02 -3.44 -3.61
CA ILE A 245 -16.06 -2.39 -3.90
C ILE A 245 -15.31 -2.80 -5.16
N ASP A 246 -15.47 -2.05 -6.24
CA ASP A 246 -14.78 -2.27 -7.51
C ASP A 246 -13.71 -1.19 -7.71
N PHE A 247 -12.44 -1.60 -7.59
CA PHE A 247 -11.30 -0.69 -7.74
C PHE A 247 -10.97 -0.36 -9.20
N ASP A 248 -11.42 -1.17 -10.15
CA ASP A 248 -11.18 -0.92 -11.57
C ASP A 248 -12.17 0.11 -12.13
N THR A 249 -13.43 0.04 -11.72
CA THR A 249 -14.47 1.01 -12.09
C THR A 249 -14.64 2.12 -11.07
N LYS A 250 -13.92 2.08 -9.94
CA LYS A 250 -13.98 3.03 -8.83
C LYS A 250 -15.39 3.24 -8.27
N LYS A 251 -16.08 2.14 -8.02
CA LYS A 251 -17.47 2.13 -7.52
C LYS A 251 -17.58 1.37 -6.21
N VAL A 252 -18.47 1.88 -5.36
CA VAL A 252 -18.96 1.17 -4.18
C VAL A 252 -20.45 0.94 -4.37
N VAL A 253 -20.89 -0.30 -4.27
CA VAL A 253 -22.31 -0.68 -4.38
C VAL A 253 -22.75 -1.24 -3.04
N LYS A 254 -23.64 -0.53 -2.37
CA LYS A 254 -24.33 -0.96 -1.15
C LYS A 254 -25.66 -1.60 -1.50
N THR A 255 -25.95 -2.75 -0.91
CA THR A 255 -27.26 -3.42 -1.03
C THR A 255 -28.03 -3.25 0.28
N ASP A 256 -29.16 -2.57 0.24
CA ASP A 256 -30.07 -2.38 1.37
C ASP A 256 -31.45 -2.98 1.02
N GLY A 257 -31.70 -4.17 1.51
CA GLY A 257 -32.90 -4.93 1.11
C GLY A 257 -32.95 -5.17 -0.40
N PRO A 258 -34.00 -4.73 -1.11
CA PRO A 258 -34.12 -4.85 -2.56
C PRO A 258 -33.38 -3.73 -3.32
N GLU A 259 -32.94 -2.69 -2.65
CA GLU A 259 -32.33 -1.51 -3.27
C GLU A 259 -30.81 -1.64 -3.37
N LYS A 260 -30.26 -1.07 -4.45
CA LYS A 260 -28.81 -0.94 -4.65
C LYS A 260 -28.46 0.53 -4.79
N ILE A 261 -27.58 1.00 -3.92
CA ILE A 261 -27.06 2.36 -3.95
C ILE A 261 -25.63 2.28 -4.48
N THR A 262 -25.33 3.03 -5.54
CA THR A 262 -24.00 3.09 -6.15
C THR A 262 -23.38 4.46 -5.94
N GLU A 263 -22.15 4.47 -5.40
CA GLU A 263 -21.31 5.65 -5.30
C GLU A 263 -20.15 5.53 -6.29
N GLU A 264 -19.85 6.62 -7.01
CA GLU A 264 -18.77 6.67 -8.02
C GLU A 264 -17.67 7.65 -7.59
N PHE A 265 -16.41 7.26 -7.79
CA PHE A 265 -15.23 8.00 -7.31
C PHE A 265 -14.26 8.36 -8.45
N ASP A 266 -14.75 8.66 -9.63
CA ASP A 266 -13.92 8.92 -10.83
C ASP A 266 -12.93 10.06 -10.67
N SER A 267 -13.31 11.12 -9.93
CA SER A 267 -12.44 12.28 -9.65
C SER A 267 -11.41 12.04 -8.56
N ASP A 268 -11.45 10.88 -7.89
CA ASP A 268 -10.50 10.55 -6.82
C ASP A 268 -9.10 10.26 -7.39
N ASN A 269 -8.08 10.85 -6.75
CA ASN A 269 -6.67 10.60 -7.09
C ASN A 269 -5.93 10.01 -5.87
N PRO A 270 -5.96 8.69 -5.70
CA PRO A 270 -5.38 8.03 -4.55
C PRO A 270 -3.88 8.29 -4.35
N ILE A 271 -3.12 8.48 -5.45
CA ILE A 271 -1.70 8.79 -5.38
C ILE A 271 -1.47 10.16 -4.75
N MET A 272 -2.22 11.17 -5.18
CA MET A 272 -2.09 12.51 -4.61
C MET A 272 -2.59 12.57 -3.17
N ASN A 273 -3.68 11.86 -2.86
CA ASN A 273 -4.18 11.76 -1.48
C ASN A 273 -3.12 11.13 -0.56
N MET A 274 -2.45 10.06 -1.00
CA MET A 274 -1.36 9.42 -0.26
C MET A 274 -0.20 10.40 -0.04
N LEU A 275 0.27 11.08 -1.07
CA LEU A 275 1.38 12.05 -0.98
C LEU A 275 1.04 13.20 -0.04
N GLU A 276 -0.16 13.77 -0.14
CA GLU A 276 -0.63 14.82 0.74
C GLU A 276 -0.73 14.35 2.21
N ASN A 277 -1.17 13.11 2.44
CA ASN A 277 -1.22 12.53 3.77
C ASN A 277 0.19 12.36 4.34
N TYR A 278 1.10 11.73 3.59
CA TYR A 278 2.48 11.55 4.04
C TYR A 278 3.22 12.88 4.21
N ARG A 279 2.89 13.90 3.43
CA ARG A 279 3.45 15.24 3.60
C ARG A 279 3.02 15.88 4.92
N LYS A 280 1.74 15.77 5.27
CA LYS A 280 1.14 16.44 6.43
C LYS A 280 1.33 15.70 7.74
N TYR A 281 1.32 14.37 7.70
CA TYR A 281 1.28 13.54 8.89
C TYR A 281 2.48 12.58 8.95
N ASN A 282 2.88 12.23 10.17
CA ASN A 282 3.80 11.14 10.42
C ASN A 282 2.98 9.90 10.84
N SER A 283 2.23 9.34 9.90
CA SER A 283 1.49 8.10 10.15
C SER A 283 2.48 6.94 10.28
N ALA A 284 2.48 6.26 11.40
CA ALA A 284 3.33 5.08 11.57
C ALA A 284 2.78 3.92 10.72
N VAL A 285 3.66 3.26 9.98
CA VAL A 285 3.35 1.98 9.33
C VAL A 285 3.50 0.89 10.38
N ASN A 286 2.51 0.01 10.50
CA ASN A 286 2.63 -1.19 11.32
C ASN A 286 3.50 -2.23 10.58
N TRP A 287 4.82 -2.07 10.69
CA TRP A 287 5.79 -2.90 10.00
C TRP A 287 5.72 -4.37 10.40
N ASP A 288 5.43 -4.67 11.68
CA ASP A 288 5.34 -6.06 12.16
C ASP A 288 4.18 -6.79 11.49
N LEU A 289 3.02 -6.16 11.36
CA LEU A 289 1.88 -6.71 10.62
C LEU A 289 2.22 -6.89 9.14
N ILE A 290 2.81 -5.88 8.50
CA ILE A 290 3.18 -5.94 7.09
C ILE A 290 4.17 -7.07 6.82
N PHE A 291 5.22 -7.21 7.62
CA PHE A 291 6.21 -8.27 7.46
C PHE A 291 5.59 -9.65 7.64
N ARG A 292 4.69 -9.82 8.63
CA ARG A 292 3.96 -11.06 8.81
C ARG A 292 3.12 -11.42 7.58
N LEU A 293 2.30 -10.49 7.08
CA LEU A 293 1.46 -10.70 5.90
C LEU A 293 2.27 -11.07 4.65
N TYR A 294 3.40 -10.39 4.44
CA TYR A 294 4.30 -10.73 3.33
C TYR A 294 4.95 -12.10 3.51
N SER A 295 5.40 -12.44 4.71
CA SER A 295 6.00 -13.76 5.00
C SER A 295 5.01 -14.89 4.74
N GLU A 296 3.76 -14.74 5.19
CA GLU A 296 2.67 -15.70 4.95
C GLU A 296 2.40 -15.87 3.44
N ALA A 297 2.41 -14.77 2.68
CA ALA A 297 2.23 -14.78 1.23
C ALA A 297 3.40 -15.47 0.49
N ILE A 298 4.63 -15.15 0.85
CA ILE A 298 5.84 -15.74 0.25
C ILE A 298 5.87 -17.26 0.52
N LEU A 299 5.60 -17.68 1.75
CA LEU A 299 5.53 -19.10 2.11
C LEU A 299 4.43 -19.84 1.33
N ALA A 300 3.27 -19.21 1.12
CA ALA A 300 2.16 -19.81 0.36
C ALA A 300 2.48 -20.02 -1.13
N THR A 301 3.36 -19.19 -1.71
CA THR A 301 3.77 -19.34 -3.12
C THR A 301 4.87 -20.38 -3.33
N GLY A 302 5.35 -21.01 -2.26
CA GLY A 302 6.47 -21.95 -2.34
C GLY A 302 7.82 -21.25 -2.51
N GLY A 303 7.90 -19.97 -2.17
CA GLY A 303 9.15 -19.22 -2.11
C GLY A 303 10.14 -19.90 -1.19
N ASP A 304 11.40 -19.99 -1.60
CA ASP A 304 12.45 -20.82 -1.04
C ASP A 304 12.50 -20.76 0.50
N ARG A 305 12.47 -22.00 1.06
CA ARG A 305 12.79 -22.27 2.46
C ARG A 305 14.29 -22.21 2.66
#